data_1545c55cc21c75ba6c4f12eb45db21f5
#
_entry.id   1545c55cc21c75ba6c4f12eb45db21f5
#
_cell.length_a   1.000
_cell.length_b   1.000
_cell.length_c   1.000
_cell.angle_alpha   90.00
_cell.angle_beta   90.00
_cell.angle_gamma   90.00
#
_symmetry.space_group_name_H-M   'P 1'
#
loop_
_entity.id
_entity.type
_entity.pdbx_description
1 polymer ?
#
loop_
_entity_poly.entity_id
_entity_poly.type
_entity_poly.pdbx_seq_one_letter_code
_entity_poly.pdbx_strand_id
1 'polypeptide(L)'
;MHNQEYILKKTSTLIDKKYYKEAKSVLLELIKEAKNVKVDVRVYYLLYLVFDGLKEAKSAKKYLEKCLKINKTNHIVLNNLANIYMKEGNTIKAEKFYLESLEIKDDYLVATINLAIFYQDTGRLDEAKKFYLKAIDLSPKKISIYFNLSRIDRNFISEKKKKYLEDLMKNEKIESIDMAYGFFLLAEYERKNFFFVKEIDYLKKGHQKIFNEKLNKNNQTLNYWQNTIPVKYNKFSFINDNKENELTKFNPIFIIGLPRSGSTMVEAILSSGDTNVENLGETSIFNSAVVSTHNELKEKENTKIDLDLINNKVLKLMKDRNFLSTKSKIFTEKSLENFFYIDVILKLFPKAKFINTYRNIEDNVFAIFQQALTKLSWTHSIENILKYVDNYLNIMDYFLKKYPNKIFSLDLEELTNNPEETSKKIYSFSNLKWNERVLDFHKRKDLIISTASNIQIRRNIQKYDHEKYRPYKEFLKKFSHKYTWINKD
;
A
#
# COMPACT_ATOMS: atom_id res chain seq x y z
N MET A 1 -37.69 5.19 22.39
CA MET A 1 -37.34 5.42 20.97
C MET A 1 -36.62 6.75 20.70
N HIS A 2 -37.08 7.87 21.22
CA HIS A 2 -36.40 9.18 20.99
C HIS A 2 -34.94 9.23 21.43
N ASN A 3 -34.59 8.59 22.56
CA ASN A 3 -33.19 8.57 23.03
C ASN A 3 -32.24 7.78 22.09
N GLN A 4 -32.70 6.68 21.54
CA GLN A 4 -31.86 5.85 20.67
C GLN A 4 -31.53 6.53 19.33
N GLU A 5 -32.50 7.22 18.72
CA GLU A 5 -32.29 7.97 17.47
C GLU A 5 -31.30 9.14 17.68
N TYR A 6 -31.43 9.84 18.80
CA TYR A 6 -30.47 10.89 19.17
C TYR A 6 -29.05 10.34 19.35
N ILE A 7 -28.90 9.19 20.02
CA ILE A 7 -27.61 8.54 20.24
C ILE A 7 -26.99 8.11 18.90
N LEU A 8 -27.77 7.51 18.00
CA LEU A 8 -27.30 7.10 16.66
C LEU A 8 -26.78 8.30 15.86
N LYS A 9 -27.52 9.42 15.84
CA LYS A 9 -27.11 10.65 15.15
C LYS A 9 -25.84 11.26 15.75
N LYS A 10 -25.77 11.36 17.08
CA LYS A 10 -24.58 11.82 17.80
C LYS A 10 -23.36 10.96 17.47
N THR A 11 -23.54 9.64 17.48
CA THR A 11 -22.45 8.70 17.23
C THR A 11 -21.98 8.76 15.77
N SER A 12 -22.89 8.89 14.81
CA SER A 12 -22.52 9.13 13.40
C SER A 12 -21.63 10.36 13.26
N THR A 13 -22.01 11.48 13.91
CA THR A 13 -21.19 12.69 13.94
C THR A 13 -19.80 12.48 14.55
N LEU A 14 -19.69 11.68 15.61
CA LEU A 14 -18.39 11.33 16.21
C LEU A 14 -17.53 10.51 15.24
N ILE A 15 -18.14 9.56 14.51
CA ILE A 15 -17.47 8.75 13.50
C ILE A 15 -16.95 9.63 12.35
N ASP A 16 -17.78 10.55 11.85
CA ASP A 16 -17.39 11.50 10.78
C ASP A 16 -16.20 12.37 11.21
N LYS A 17 -16.18 12.78 12.48
CA LYS A 17 -15.06 13.51 13.09
C LYS A 17 -13.88 12.61 13.49
N LYS A 18 -13.96 11.28 13.29
CA LYS A 18 -12.96 10.28 13.66
C LYS A 18 -12.70 10.14 15.17
N TYR A 19 -13.64 10.52 16.01
CA TYR A 19 -13.61 10.29 17.45
C TYR A 19 -14.09 8.87 17.78
N TYR A 20 -13.35 7.87 17.24
CA TYR A 20 -13.76 6.46 17.30
C TYR A 20 -13.80 5.89 18.71
N LYS A 21 -12.93 6.34 19.63
CA LYS A 21 -12.92 5.85 21.02
C LYS A 21 -14.17 6.26 21.76
N GLU A 22 -14.58 7.52 21.63
CA GLU A 22 -15.79 8.07 22.21
C GLU A 22 -17.03 7.41 21.61
N ALA A 23 -17.08 7.27 20.28
CA ALA A 23 -18.16 6.59 19.59
C ALA A 23 -18.28 5.12 20.05
N LYS A 24 -17.15 4.41 20.26
CA LYS A 24 -17.11 3.03 20.78
C LYS A 24 -17.76 2.95 22.15
N SER A 25 -17.39 3.84 23.08
CA SER A 25 -17.92 3.86 24.44
C SER A 25 -19.44 4.00 24.44
N VAL A 26 -19.94 5.02 23.72
CA VAL A 26 -21.37 5.32 23.63
C VAL A 26 -22.18 4.13 23.07
N LEU A 27 -21.70 3.52 21.98
CA LEU A 27 -22.43 2.39 21.35
C LEU A 27 -22.40 1.11 22.19
N LEU A 28 -21.28 0.83 22.89
CA LEU A 28 -21.20 -0.34 23.76
C LEU A 28 -22.06 -0.18 25.01
N GLU A 29 -22.17 1.03 25.56
CA GLU A 29 -23.06 1.34 26.66
C GLU A 29 -24.53 1.14 26.26
N LEU A 30 -24.92 1.64 25.09
CA LEU A 30 -26.26 1.43 24.52
C LEU A 30 -26.63 -0.06 24.42
N ILE A 31 -25.67 -0.91 23.97
CA ILE A 31 -25.90 -2.37 23.92
C ILE A 31 -26.05 -2.96 25.30
N LYS A 32 -25.26 -2.48 26.30
CA LYS A 32 -25.32 -2.96 27.67
C LYS A 32 -26.65 -2.61 28.34
N GLU A 33 -27.15 -1.40 28.09
CA GLU A 33 -28.46 -0.92 28.66
C GLU A 33 -29.64 -1.64 28.01
N ALA A 34 -29.53 -2.10 26.77
CA ALA A 34 -30.59 -2.77 26.03
C ALA A 34 -30.98 -4.17 26.53
N LYS A 35 -30.61 -4.55 27.80
CA LYS A 35 -30.68 -5.87 28.49
C LYS A 35 -31.64 -6.91 27.92
N ASN A 36 -32.86 -6.51 27.50
CA ASN A 36 -33.89 -7.40 26.91
C ASN A 36 -34.61 -6.78 25.70
N VAL A 37 -34.11 -5.68 25.16
CA VAL A 37 -34.68 -5.00 23.99
C VAL A 37 -33.83 -5.32 22.77
N LYS A 38 -34.51 -5.62 21.66
CA LYS A 38 -33.81 -5.89 20.35
C LYS A 38 -33.04 -4.63 19.95
N VAL A 39 -31.71 -4.77 19.92
CA VAL A 39 -30.81 -3.68 19.49
C VAL A 39 -31.02 -3.39 18.01
N ASP A 40 -31.15 -2.12 17.65
CA ASP A 40 -31.24 -1.68 16.26
C ASP A 40 -29.99 -2.10 15.47
N VAL A 41 -30.21 -2.68 14.28
CA VAL A 41 -29.13 -3.12 13.41
C VAL A 41 -28.13 -2.00 13.07
N ARG A 42 -28.58 -0.75 13.04
CA ARG A 42 -27.75 0.43 12.80
C ARG A 42 -26.66 0.59 13.87
N VAL A 43 -26.91 0.20 15.12
CA VAL A 43 -25.91 0.20 16.20
C VAL A 43 -24.74 -0.73 15.87
N TYR A 44 -25.03 -1.93 15.36
CA TYR A 44 -23.99 -2.88 14.96
C TYR A 44 -23.22 -2.38 13.73
N TYR A 45 -23.88 -1.73 12.79
CA TYR A 45 -23.22 -1.13 11.64
C TYR A 45 -22.30 0.04 12.03
N LEU A 46 -22.72 0.91 12.94
CA LEU A 46 -21.88 1.99 13.46
C LEU A 46 -20.69 1.42 14.26
N LEU A 47 -20.87 0.34 15.03
CA LEU A 47 -19.76 -0.35 15.69
C LEU A 47 -18.77 -0.94 14.67
N TYR A 48 -19.25 -1.49 13.56
CA TYR A 48 -18.36 -1.88 12.46
C TYR A 48 -17.50 -0.71 11.99
N LEU A 49 -18.11 0.45 11.68
CA LEU A 49 -17.38 1.64 11.22
C LEU A 49 -16.35 2.11 12.26
N VAL A 50 -16.72 2.08 13.53
CA VAL A 50 -15.81 2.42 14.64
C VAL A 50 -14.63 1.48 14.71
N PHE A 51 -14.86 0.16 14.67
CA PHE A 51 -13.78 -0.82 14.76
C PHE A 51 -12.90 -0.87 13.50
N ASP A 52 -13.46 -0.61 12.31
CA ASP A 52 -12.67 -0.44 11.09
C ASP A 52 -11.80 0.83 11.19
N GLY A 53 -12.34 1.93 11.70
CA GLY A 53 -11.59 3.15 11.97
C GLY A 53 -10.46 2.97 12.99
N LEU A 54 -10.67 2.15 14.02
CA LEU A 54 -9.66 1.76 15.02
C LEU A 54 -8.69 0.68 14.52
N LYS A 55 -8.88 0.13 13.30
CA LYS A 55 -8.10 -0.97 12.73
C LYS A 55 -8.23 -2.30 13.50
N GLU A 56 -9.31 -2.49 14.24
CA GLU A 56 -9.64 -3.71 14.97
C GLU A 56 -10.46 -4.67 14.08
N ALA A 57 -9.80 -5.30 13.08
CA ALA A 57 -10.45 -6.08 12.01
C ALA A 57 -11.39 -7.20 12.52
N LYS A 58 -10.98 -7.95 13.57
CA LYS A 58 -11.80 -9.02 14.15
C LYS A 58 -13.12 -8.50 14.73
N SER A 59 -13.07 -7.37 15.44
CA SER A 59 -14.25 -6.73 16.01
C SER A 59 -15.15 -6.16 14.91
N ALA A 60 -14.57 -5.51 13.90
CA ALA A 60 -15.29 -5.00 12.74
C ALA A 60 -16.08 -6.12 12.04
N LYS A 61 -15.42 -7.24 11.73
CA LYS A 61 -16.06 -8.42 11.14
C LYS A 61 -17.23 -8.95 11.97
N LYS A 62 -16.99 -9.14 13.29
CA LYS A 62 -18.03 -9.63 14.23
C LYS A 62 -19.31 -8.79 14.16
N TYR A 63 -19.19 -7.48 14.07
CA TYR A 63 -20.36 -6.61 14.05
C TYR A 63 -21.07 -6.58 12.68
N LEU A 64 -20.34 -6.70 11.55
CA LEU A 64 -20.96 -6.91 10.26
C LEU A 64 -21.71 -8.24 10.18
N GLU A 65 -21.14 -9.32 10.73
CA GLU A 65 -21.81 -10.62 10.79
C GLU A 65 -23.10 -10.57 11.62
N LYS A 66 -23.13 -9.76 12.71
CA LYS A 66 -24.37 -9.50 13.44
C LYS A 66 -25.39 -8.75 12.59
N CYS A 67 -24.97 -7.74 11.80
CA CYS A 67 -25.87 -7.06 10.86
C CYS A 67 -26.45 -8.05 9.85
N LEU A 68 -25.63 -8.93 9.27
CA LEU A 68 -26.06 -9.90 8.27
C LEU A 68 -27.02 -10.95 8.84
N LYS A 69 -26.85 -11.35 10.11
CA LYS A 69 -27.79 -12.26 10.79
C LYS A 69 -29.21 -11.64 10.94
N ILE A 70 -29.29 -10.33 11.10
CA ILE A 70 -30.57 -9.63 11.26
C ILE A 70 -31.20 -9.36 9.88
N ASN A 71 -30.39 -8.91 8.92
CA ASN A 71 -30.84 -8.65 7.55
C ASN A 71 -29.87 -9.28 6.56
N LYS A 72 -30.26 -10.45 6.05
CA LYS A 72 -29.45 -11.27 5.12
C LYS A 72 -29.34 -10.66 3.72
N THR A 73 -30.21 -9.73 3.36
CA THR A 73 -30.29 -9.09 2.04
C THR A 73 -29.74 -7.66 2.04
N ASN A 74 -28.88 -7.33 3.00
CA ASN A 74 -28.25 -6.02 3.06
C ASN A 74 -26.99 -5.98 2.17
N HIS A 75 -27.14 -5.45 0.95
CA HIS A 75 -26.06 -5.36 -0.05
C HIS A 75 -24.83 -4.58 0.45
N ILE A 76 -25.01 -3.55 1.30
CA ILE A 76 -23.89 -2.77 1.88
C ILE A 76 -23.07 -3.63 2.85
N VAL A 77 -23.74 -4.39 3.70
CA VAL A 77 -23.09 -5.29 4.67
C VAL A 77 -22.32 -6.39 3.96
N LEU A 78 -22.92 -6.99 2.92
CA LEU A 78 -22.28 -8.01 2.09
C LEU A 78 -21.01 -7.47 1.43
N ASN A 79 -21.09 -6.32 0.76
CA ASN A 79 -19.91 -5.66 0.17
C ASN A 79 -18.79 -5.39 1.21
N ASN A 80 -19.15 -4.94 2.41
CA ASN A 80 -18.17 -4.66 3.44
C ASN A 80 -17.54 -5.93 4.04
N LEU A 81 -18.31 -7.02 4.18
CA LEU A 81 -17.79 -8.34 4.53
C LEU A 81 -16.83 -8.86 3.46
N ALA A 82 -17.16 -8.67 2.17
CA ALA A 82 -16.27 -9.02 1.07
C ALA A 82 -14.92 -8.31 1.18
N ASN A 83 -14.92 -7.00 1.48
CA ASN A 83 -13.69 -6.23 1.71
C ASN A 83 -12.85 -6.80 2.88
N ILE A 84 -13.49 -7.25 3.95
CA ILE A 84 -12.78 -7.87 5.09
C ILE A 84 -12.20 -9.22 4.66
N TYR A 85 -12.96 -10.08 3.99
CA TYR A 85 -12.46 -11.37 3.52
C TYR A 85 -11.31 -11.21 2.51
N MET A 86 -11.35 -10.19 1.65
CA MET A 86 -10.23 -9.85 0.77
C MET A 86 -8.97 -9.51 1.56
N LYS A 87 -9.08 -8.67 2.60
CA LYS A 87 -7.96 -8.33 3.50
C LYS A 87 -7.42 -9.55 4.28
N GLU A 88 -8.27 -10.54 4.56
CA GLU A 88 -7.90 -11.80 5.21
C GLU A 88 -7.31 -12.83 4.21
N GLY A 89 -7.22 -12.52 2.92
CA GLY A 89 -6.75 -13.44 1.89
C GLY A 89 -7.78 -14.52 1.49
N ASN A 90 -9.02 -14.46 2.00
CA ASN A 90 -10.07 -15.40 1.65
C ASN A 90 -10.82 -14.96 0.40
N THR A 91 -10.19 -15.19 -0.76
CA THR A 91 -10.69 -14.76 -2.06
C THR A 91 -12.05 -15.39 -2.43
N ILE A 92 -12.26 -16.67 -2.04
CA ILE A 92 -13.51 -17.38 -2.34
C ILE A 92 -14.71 -16.70 -1.66
N LYS A 93 -14.58 -16.40 -0.37
CA LYS A 93 -15.64 -15.70 0.36
C LYS A 93 -15.79 -14.25 -0.08
N ALA A 94 -14.69 -13.56 -0.39
CA ALA A 94 -14.73 -12.20 -0.88
C ALA A 94 -15.53 -12.10 -2.18
N GLU A 95 -15.22 -12.93 -3.18
CA GLU A 95 -15.93 -12.96 -4.45
C GLU A 95 -17.42 -13.27 -4.25
N LYS A 96 -17.74 -14.32 -3.48
CA LYS A 96 -19.11 -14.70 -3.18
C LYS A 96 -19.91 -13.52 -2.64
N PHE A 97 -19.42 -12.83 -1.62
CA PHE A 97 -20.14 -11.72 -0.99
C PHE A 97 -20.24 -10.46 -1.87
N TYR A 98 -19.26 -10.19 -2.74
CA TYR A 98 -19.40 -9.11 -3.74
C TYR A 98 -20.52 -9.44 -4.74
N LEU A 99 -20.58 -10.68 -5.25
CA LEU A 99 -21.61 -11.12 -6.19
C LEU A 99 -22.99 -11.09 -5.53
N GLU A 100 -23.16 -11.65 -4.34
CA GLU A 100 -24.42 -11.58 -3.57
C GLU A 100 -24.88 -10.12 -3.35
N SER A 101 -23.94 -9.19 -3.09
CA SER A 101 -24.26 -7.77 -2.97
C SER A 101 -24.86 -7.20 -4.26
N LEU A 102 -24.32 -7.60 -5.42
CA LEU A 102 -24.78 -7.15 -6.73
C LEU A 102 -26.04 -7.90 -7.21
N GLU A 103 -26.28 -9.14 -6.77
CA GLU A 103 -27.54 -9.85 -7.00
C GLU A 103 -28.72 -9.13 -6.33
N ILE A 104 -28.50 -8.57 -5.13
CA ILE A 104 -29.53 -7.80 -4.41
C ILE A 104 -29.71 -6.41 -5.02
N LYS A 105 -28.61 -5.77 -5.43
CA LYS A 105 -28.63 -4.42 -6.00
C LYS A 105 -27.60 -4.31 -7.13
N ASP A 106 -28.07 -4.57 -8.36
CA ASP A 106 -27.23 -4.66 -9.56
C ASP A 106 -26.54 -3.32 -9.94
N ASP A 107 -27.17 -2.19 -9.62
CA ASP A 107 -26.67 -0.83 -9.85
C ASP A 107 -25.82 -0.28 -8.68
N TYR A 108 -25.41 -1.13 -7.73
CA TYR A 108 -24.60 -0.68 -6.59
C TYR A 108 -23.16 -0.41 -7.01
N LEU A 109 -22.88 0.84 -7.40
CA LEU A 109 -21.59 1.31 -7.92
C LEU A 109 -20.39 0.89 -7.06
N VAL A 110 -20.52 0.98 -5.71
CA VAL A 110 -19.41 0.67 -4.80
C VAL A 110 -19.03 -0.80 -4.89
N ALA A 111 -19.99 -1.73 -4.90
CA ALA A 111 -19.69 -3.15 -5.06
C ALA A 111 -19.16 -3.46 -6.46
N THR A 112 -19.68 -2.82 -7.51
CA THR A 112 -19.19 -2.97 -8.88
C THR A 112 -17.71 -2.59 -8.99
N ILE A 113 -17.31 -1.45 -8.42
CA ILE A 113 -15.90 -1.02 -8.40
C ILE A 113 -15.05 -1.96 -7.55
N ASN A 114 -15.51 -2.33 -6.35
CA ASN A 114 -14.75 -3.22 -5.46
C ASN A 114 -14.55 -4.60 -6.08
N LEU A 115 -15.54 -5.14 -6.76
CA LEU A 115 -15.41 -6.42 -7.48
C LEU A 115 -14.45 -6.30 -8.68
N ALA A 116 -14.46 -5.17 -9.39
CA ALA A 116 -13.47 -4.92 -10.44
C ALA A 116 -12.04 -4.88 -9.89
N ILE A 117 -11.82 -4.20 -8.77
CA ILE A 117 -10.52 -4.17 -8.07
C ILE A 117 -10.14 -5.57 -7.59
N PHE A 118 -11.08 -6.32 -7.00
CA PHE A 118 -10.86 -7.70 -6.58
C PHE A 118 -10.36 -8.58 -7.75
N TYR A 119 -11.02 -8.52 -8.90
CA TYR A 119 -10.59 -9.27 -10.08
C TYR A 119 -9.22 -8.81 -10.60
N GLN A 120 -8.96 -7.51 -10.57
CA GLN A 120 -7.65 -6.98 -10.90
C GLN A 120 -6.55 -7.50 -9.95
N ASP A 121 -6.78 -7.49 -8.63
CA ASP A 121 -5.82 -7.91 -7.61
C ASP A 121 -5.58 -9.42 -7.63
N THR A 122 -6.56 -10.20 -8.05
CA THR A 122 -6.46 -11.65 -8.25
C THR A 122 -5.99 -12.05 -9.65
N GLY A 123 -5.75 -11.09 -10.56
CA GLY A 123 -5.22 -11.33 -11.90
C GLY A 123 -6.26 -11.74 -12.95
N ARG A 124 -7.52 -11.66 -12.63
CA ARG A 124 -8.65 -11.93 -13.53
C ARG A 124 -9.00 -10.65 -14.31
N LEU A 125 -8.14 -10.30 -15.27
CA LEU A 125 -8.15 -8.97 -15.89
C LEU A 125 -9.34 -8.75 -16.82
N ASP A 126 -9.85 -9.80 -17.48
CA ASP A 126 -11.02 -9.68 -18.36
C ASP A 126 -12.30 -9.40 -17.55
N GLU A 127 -12.47 -10.09 -16.42
CA GLU A 127 -13.57 -9.83 -15.50
C GLU A 127 -13.42 -8.42 -14.88
N ALA A 128 -12.21 -8.03 -14.48
CA ALA A 128 -11.95 -6.68 -13.99
C ALA A 128 -12.38 -5.62 -15.03
N LYS A 129 -11.98 -5.80 -16.30
CA LYS A 129 -12.38 -4.92 -17.41
C LYS A 129 -13.88 -4.83 -17.56
N LYS A 130 -14.59 -5.97 -17.54
CA LYS A 130 -16.06 -6.02 -17.62
C LYS A 130 -16.72 -5.18 -16.52
N PHE A 131 -16.29 -5.34 -15.27
CA PHE A 131 -16.88 -4.63 -14.15
C PHE A 131 -16.48 -3.14 -14.09
N TYR A 132 -15.27 -2.77 -14.55
CA TYR A 132 -14.93 -1.34 -14.72
C TYR A 132 -15.78 -0.69 -15.80
N LEU A 133 -16.07 -1.34 -16.94
CA LEU A 133 -16.95 -0.81 -17.96
C LEU A 133 -18.37 -0.64 -17.41
N LYS A 134 -18.92 -1.63 -16.71
CA LYS A 134 -20.21 -1.50 -16.00
C LYS A 134 -20.21 -0.32 -15.02
N ALA A 135 -19.13 -0.12 -14.28
CA ALA A 135 -19.01 1.01 -13.35
C ALA A 135 -18.95 2.37 -14.07
N ILE A 136 -18.34 2.45 -15.26
CA ILE A 136 -18.36 3.65 -16.11
C ILE A 136 -19.79 3.95 -16.58
N ASP A 137 -20.56 2.93 -17.00
CA ASP A 137 -21.94 3.10 -17.41
C ASP A 137 -22.82 3.61 -16.25
N LEU A 138 -22.59 3.11 -15.04
CA LEU A 138 -23.29 3.58 -13.83
C LEU A 138 -22.86 4.99 -13.38
N SER A 139 -21.64 5.38 -13.64
CA SER A 139 -21.11 6.70 -13.22
C SER A 139 -20.07 7.26 -14.22
N PRO A 140 -20.56 7.78 -15.39
CA PRO A 140 -19.66 8.19 -16.47
C PRO A 140 -18.77 9.40 -16.11
N LYS A 141 -19.11 10.16 -15.08
CA LYS A 141 -18.31 11.33 -14.63
C LYS A 141 -17.23 10.99 -13.60
N LYS A 142 -17.18 9.73 -13.11
CA LYS A 142 -16.20 9.31 -12.10
C LYS A 142 -14.88 8.89 -12.74
N ILE A 143 -13.94 9.85 -12.85
CA ILE A 143 -12.68 9.69 -13.59
C ILE A 143 -11.77 8.61 -13.00
N SER A 144 -11.84 8.38 -11.69
CA SER A 144 -11.07 7.30 -11.03
C SER A 144 -11.33 5.91 -11.62
N ILE A 145 -12.52 5.66 -12.17
CA ILE A 145 -12.84 4.37 -12.81
C ILE A 145 -12.09 4.24 -14.13
N TYR A 146 -12.03 5.30 -14.94
CA TYR A 146 -11.24 5.36 -16.18
C TYR A 146 -9.76 5.14 -15.90
N PHE A 147 -9.24 5.75 -14.82
CA PHE A 147 -7.86 5.57 -14.41
C PHE A 147 -7.56 4.12 -14.04
N ASN A 148 -8.43 3.45 -13.28
CA ASN A 148 -8.25 2.05 -12.94
C ASN A 148 -8.30 1.15 -14.19
N LEU A 149 -9.24 1.41 -15.10
CA LEU A 149 -9.37 0.65 -16.37
C LEU A 149 -8.15 0.85 -17.28
N SER A 150 -7.59 2.06 -17.39
CA SER A 150 -6.41 2.31 -18.21
C SER A 150 -5.18 1.51 -17.75
N ARG A 151 -5.10 1.18 -16.48
CA ARG A 151 -4.00 0.37 -15.95
C ARG A 151 -4.03 -1.08 -16.46
N ILE A 152 -5.19 -1.65 -16.71
CA ILE A 152 -5.34 -3.01 -17.25
C ILE A 152 -5.44 -3.02 -18.78
N ASP A 153 -5.98 -1.98 -19.37
CA ASP A 153 -6.07 -1.81 -20.83
C ASP A 153 -5.29 -0.56 -21.26
N ARG A 154 -4.04 -0.77 -21.67
CA ARG A 154 -3.14 0.32 -22.04
C ARG A 154 -3.65 1.15 -23.23
N ASN A 155 -4.46 0.57 -24.10
CA ASN A 155 -4.99 1.24 -25.30
C ASN A 155 -6.35 1.90 -25.02
N PHE A 156 -6.82 1.87 -23.78
CA PHE A 156 -8.12 2.40 -23.41
C PHE A 156 -8.26 3.91 -23.70
N ILE A 157 -7.20 4.70 -23.48
CA ILE A 157 -7.24 6.14 -23.72
C ILE A 157 -6.90 6.44 -25.19
N SER A 158 -7.94 6.62 -26.01
CA SER A 158 -7.88 7.12 -27.38
C SER A 158 -7.99 8.64 -27.41
N GLU A 159 -7.73 9.26 -28.57
CA GLU A 159 -7.90 10.71 -28.77
C GLU A 159 -9.34 11.18 -28.45
N LYS A 160 -10.36 10.43 -28.88
CA LYS A 160 -11.75 10.71 -28.53
C LYS A 160 -11.99 10.73 -27.02
N LYS A 161 -11.41 9.76 -26.29
CA LYS A 161 -11.52 9.70 -24.83
C LYS A 161 -10.71 10.80 -24.14
N LYS A 162 -9.54 11.17 -24.68
CA LYS A 162 -8.79 12.33 -24.22
C LYS A 162 -9.64 13.59 -24.25
N LYS A 163 -10.23 13.88 -25.42
CA LYS A 163 -11.12 15.05 -25.58
C LYS A 163 -12.30 15.03 -24.60
N TYR A 164 -12.94 13.88 -24.45
CA TYR A 164 -14.01 13.69 -23.47
C TYR A 164 -13.55 13.99 -22.04
N LEU A 165 -12.37 13.52 -21.64
CA LEU A 165 -11.81 13.77 -20.31
C LEU A 165 -11.49 15.25 -20.12
N GLU A 166 -10.88 15.91 -21.11
CA GLU A 166 -10.60 17.35 -21.06
C GLU A 166 -11.88 18.17 -20.90
N ASP A 167 -12.95 17.84 -21.61
CA ASP A 167 -14.24 18.51 -21.49
C ASP A 167 -14.91 18.23 -20.13
N LEU A 168 -14.83 17.00 -19.65
CA LEU A 168 -15.33 16.63 -18.33
C LEU A 168 -14.57 17.38 -17.20
N MET A 169 -13.25 17.51 -17.31
CA MET A 169 -12.39 18.18 -16.34
C MET A 169 -12.55 19.70 -16.30
N LYS A 170 -13.18 20.31 -17.30
CA LYS A 170 -13.58 21.72 -17.27
C LYS A 170 -14.77 21.96 -16.32
N ASN A 171 -15.46 20.90 -15.89
CA ASN A 171 -16.59 20.99 -14.99
C ASN A 171 -16.11 21.17 -13.54
N GLU A 172 -16.46 22.33 -12.93
CA GLU A 172 -16.06 22.68 -11.55
C GLU A 172 -16.60 21.72 -10.47
N LYS A 173 -17.61 20.90 -10.79
CA LYS A 173 -18.21 19.92 -9.87
C LYS A 173 -17.43 18.61 -9.78
N ILE A 174 -16.29 18.46 -10.48
CA ILE A 174 -15.44 17.28 -10.39
C ILE A 174 -14.67 17.28 -9.07
N GLU A 175 -14.70 16.15 -8.34
CA GLU A 175 -13.91 15.95 -7.11
C GLU A 175 -12.41 16.14 -7.38
N SER A 176 -11.69 16.76 -6.43
CA SER A 176 -10.26 17.08 -6.57
C SER A 176 -9.42 15.82 -6.90
N ILE A 177 -9.76 14.68 -6.29
CA ILE A 177 -9.06 13.42 -6.55
C ILE A 177 -9.35 12.86 -7.96
N ASP A 178 -10.58 12.96 -8.45
CA ASP A 178 -10.92 12.57 -9.82
C ASP A 178 -10.24 13.49 -10.84
N MET A 179 -10.16 14.80 -10.55
CA MET A 179 -9.39 15.73 -11.35
C MET A 179 -7.91 15.34 -11.44
N ALA A 180 -7.31 14.90 -10.31
CA ALA A 180 -5.95 14.41 -10.31
C ALA A 180 -5.78 13.17 -11.21
N TYR A 181 -6.66 12.19 -11.10
CA TYR A 181 -6.62 10.99 -11.97
C TYR A 181 -6.82 11.35 -13.45
N GLY A 182 -7.62 12.37 -13.76
CA GLY A 182 -7.75 12.91 -15.11
C GLY A 182 -6.41 13.41 -15.66
N PHE A 183 -5.66 14.17 -14.87
CA PHE A 183 -4.33 14.61 -15.28
C PHE A 183 -3.35 13.45 -15.48
N PHE A 184 -3.38 12.39 -14.66
CA PHE A 184 -2.56 11.20 -14.89
C PHE A 184 -2.95 10.45 -16.17
N LEU A 185 -4.23 10.39 -16.52
CA LEU A 185 -4.70 9.80 -17.78
C LEU A 185 -4.23 10.60 -18.98
N LEU A 186 -4.32 11.93 -18.93
CA LEU A 186 -3.81 12.83 -19.98
C LEU A 186 -2.29 12.70 -20.11
N ALA A 187 -1.56 12.63 -18.99
CA ALA A 187 -0.12 12.38 -18.99
C ALA A 187 0.23 11.05 -19.66
N GLU A 188 -0.51 9.98 -19.37
CA GLU A 188 -0.31 8.69 -20.02
C GLU A 188 -0.55 8.76 -21.53
N TYR A 189 -1.57 9.47 -21.98
CA TYR A 189 -1.83 9.70 -23.39
C TYR A 189 -0.68 10.45 -24.07
N GLU A 190 -0.21 11.57 -23.48
CA GLU A 190 0.90 12.35 -24.05
C GLU A 190 2.21 11.55 -24.11
N ARG A 191 2.50 10.75 -23.09
CA ARG A 191 3.67 9.83 -23.08
C ARG A 191 3.63 8.84 -24.23
N LYS A 192 2.47 8.23 -24.51
CA LYS A 192 2.31 7.29 -25.64
C LYS A 192 2.53 7.94 -27.00
N ASN A 193 2.24 9.24 -27.09
CA ASN A 193 2.44 10.03 -28.31
C ASN A 193 3.79 10.78 -28.31
N PHE A 194 4.70 10.45 -27.37
CA PHE A 194 6.04 11.02 -27.25
C PHE A 194 6.08 12.53 -26.97
N PHE A 195 5.02 13.10 -26.41
CA PHE A 195 4.96 14.51 -25.99
C PHE A 195 5.38 14.67 -24.51
N PHE A 196 6.64 14.39 -24.22
CA PHE A 196 7.16 14.29 -22.85
C PHE A 196 7.04 15.57 -22.01
N VAL A 197 7.14 16.74 -22.65
CA VAL A 197 6.97 18.04 -21.95
C VAL A 197 5.53 18.20 -21.45
N LYS A 198 4.54 17.85 -22.28
CA LYS A 198 3.13 17.88 -21.90
C LYS A 198 2.80 16.84 -20.83
N GLU A 199 3.40 15.64 -20.95
CA GLU A 199 3.27 14.60 -19.93
C GLU A 199 3.71 15.14 -18.55
N ILE A 200 4.92 15.71 -18.47
CA ILE A 200 5.45 16.27 -17.21
C ILE A 200 4.54 17.37 -16.66
N ASP A 201 3.99 18.23 -17.50
CA ASP A 201 3.07 19.28 -17.05
C ASP A 201 1.79 18.69 -16.46
N TYR A 202 1.17 17.71 -17.11
CA TYR A 202 0.00 17.01 -16.57
C TYR A 202 0.32 16.26 -15.29
N LEU A 203 1.47 15.57 -15.20
CA LEU A 203 1.89 14.90 -13.97
C LEU A 203 2.02 15.89 -12.81
N LYS A 204 2.65 17.06 -13.01
CA LYS A 204 2.74 18.11 -11.99
C LYS A 204 1.36 18.55 -11.50
N LYS A 205 0.42 18.82 -12.42
CA LYS A 205 -0.97 19.20 -12.09
C LYS A 205 -1.67 18.11 -11.28
N GLY A 206 -1.54 16.84 -11.68
CA GLY A 206 -2.11 15.69 -10.97
C GLY A 206 -1.55 15.54 -9.56
N HIS A 207 -0.24 15.58 -9.43
CA HIS A 207 0.43 15.51 -8.14
C HIS A 207 0.07 16.66 -7.20
N GLN A 208 -0.02 17.88 -7.72
CA GLN A 208 -0.43 19.04 -6.92
C GLN A 208 -1.85 18.87 -6.37
N LYS A 209 -2.79 18.35 -7.17
CA LYS A 209 -4.15 18.06 -6.70
C LYS A 209 -4.16 17.02 -5.57
N ILE A 210 -3.42 15.91 -5.72
CA ILE A 210 -3.31 14.88 -4.66
C ILE A 210 -2.70 15.47 -3.40
N PHE A 211 -1.61 16.23 -3.51
CA PHE A 211 -0.93 16.80 -2.37
C PHE A 211 -1.81 17.78 -1.60
N ASN A 212 -2.53 18.64 -2.31
CA ASN A 212 -3.38 19.67 -1.73
C ASN A 212 -4.65 19.11 -1.09
N GLU A 213 -5.13 17.92 -1.51
CA GLU A 213 -6.31 17.26 -0.94
C GLU A 213 -6.19 17.05 0.59
N LYS A 214 -4.97 16.84 1.07
CA LYS A 214 -4.65 16.63 2.49
C LYS A 214 -3.42 17.45 2.90
N LEU A 215 -3.38 18.72 2.52
CA LEU A 215 -2.19 19.58 2.59
C LEU A 215 -1.44 19.51 3.94
N ASN A 216 -2.16 19.75 5.04
CA ASN A 216 -1.54 19.74 6.38
C ASN A 216 -0.93 18.38 6.74
N LYS A 217 -1.67 17.29 6.48
CA LYS A 217 -1.18 15.93 6.72
C LYS A 217 0.01 15.60 5.82
N ASN A 218 -0.07 15.97 4.55
CA ASN A 218 0.99 15.71 3.59
C ASN A 218 2.26 16.48 3.93
N ASN A 219 2.16 17.74 4.38
CA ASN A 219 3.30 18.51 4.87
C ASN A 219 3.93 17.88 6.12
N GLN A 220 3.14 17.42 7.08
CA GLN A 220 3.66 16.75 8.28
C GLN A 220 4.39 15.43 7.93
N THR A 221 3.78 14.60 7.07
CA THR A 221 4.41 13.35 6.65
C THR A 221 5.63 13.58 5.74
N LEU A 222 5.60 14.59 4.88
CA LEU A 222 6.75 14.98 4.07
C LEU A 222 7.93 15.40 4.95
N ASN A 223 7.69 16.27 5.94
CA ASN A 223 8.72 16.69 6.90
C ASN A 223 9.30 15.51 7.67
N TYR A 224 8.44 14.53 8.06
CA TYR A 224 8.91 13.31 8.71
C TYR A 224 9.88 12.52 7.82
N TRP A 225 9.50 12.25 6.57
CA TRP A 225 10.29 11.43 5.65
C TRP A 225 11.55 12.11 5.12
N GLN A 226 11.60 13.43 5.09
CA GLN A 226 12.71 14.18 4.51
C GLN A 226 13.67 14.78 5.54
N ASN A 227 13.18 15.09 6.73
CA ASN A 227 13.94 15.85 7.71
C ASN A 227 14.03 15.19 9.08
N THR A 228 13.02 14.40 9.49
CA THR A 228 12.99 13.85 10.85
C THR A 228 13.69 12.50 10.93
N ILE A 229 13.22 11.50 10.16
CA ILE A 229 13.79 10.15 10.26
C ILE A 229 15.19 10.03 9.63
N PRO A 230 15.52 10.73 8.51
CA PRO A 230 16.86 10.64 7.91
C PRO A 230 18.00 11.13 8.78
N VAL A 231 17.75 11.95 9.78
CA VAL A 231 18.79 12.41 10.72
C VAL A 231 18.88 11.54 11.98
N LYS A 232 18.03 10.54 12.12
CA LYS A 232 17.90 9.69 13.32
C LYS A 232 18.24 8.22 13.09
N TYR A 233 18.22 7.73 11.86
CA TYR A 233 18.34 6.30 11.53
C TYR A 233 19.58 5.62 12.16
N ASN A 234 20.69 6.34 12.33
CA ASN A 234 21.95 5.85 12.90
C ASN A 234 22.20 6.35 14.34
N LYS A 235 21.24 7.05 14.93
CA LYS A 235 21.33 7.64 16.28
C LYS A 235 20.39 6.97 17.27
N PHE A 236 19.71 5.89 16.88
CA PHE A 236 18.87 5.16 17.80
C PHE A 236 19.72 4.56 18.91
N SER A 237 19.43 4.93 20.14
CA SER A 237 19.91 4.27 21.35
C SER A 237 18.73 3.50 21.94
N PHE A 238 19.02 2.36 22.54
CA PHE A 238 17.98 1.44 22.99
C PHE A 238 18.04 1.27 24.50
N ILE A 239 16.85 1.18 25.12
CA ILE A 239 16.68 0.70 26.48
C ILE A 239 15.94 -0.64 26.43
N ASN A 240 16.14 -1.48 27.45
CA ASN A 240 15.59 -2.84 27.56
C ASN A 240 16.07 -3.78 26.43
N ASP A 241 17.35 -3.67 26.03
CA ASP A 241 17.97 -4.35 24.89
C ASP A 241 18.24 -5.86 25.10
N ASN A 242 18.13 -6.39 26.32
CA ASN A 242 18.65 -7.71 26.69
C ASN A 242 17.57 -8.76 26.98
N LYS A 243 16.31 -8.54 26.63
CA LYS A 243 15.26 -9.52 26.88
C LYS A 243 14.98 -10.40 25.66
N GLU A 244 14.97 -11.72 25.87
CA GLU A 244 14.35 -12.64 24.89
C GLU A 244 12.90 -12.22 24.66
N ASN A 245 12.51 -12.07 23.40
CA ASN A 245 11.16 -11.71 23.02
C ASN A 245 10.57 -12.74 22.04
N GLU A 246 9.25 -12.78 21.93
CA GLU A 246 8.56 -13.75 21.05
C GLU A 246 8.95 -13.58 19.57
N LEU A 247 9.48 -12.45 19.16
CA LEU A 247 9.84 -12.15 17.77
C LEU A 247 11.15 -12.81 17.36
N THR A 248 12.06 -13.14 18.29
CA THR A 248 13.37 -13.76 18.01
C THR A 248 13.27 -15.15 17.37
N LYS A 249 12.12 -15.82 17.49
CA LYS A 249 11.87 -17.12 16.86
C LYS A 249 11.61 -17.04 15.35
N PHE A 250 11.31 -15.85 14.82
CA PHE A 250 11.03 -15.67 13.41
C PHE A 250 12.30 -15.34 12.61
N ASN A 251 12.30 -15.72 11.34
CA ASN A 251 13.35 -15.48 10.36
C ASN A 251 12.78 -14.62 9.20
N PRO A 252 12.44 -13.35 9.42
CA PRO A 252 11.82 -12.53 8.40
C PRO A 252 12.81 -12.15 7.29
N ILE A 253 12.27 -11.99 6.08
CA ILE A 253 12.95 -11.43 4.92
C ILE A 253 12.27 -10.10 4.60
N PHE A 254 12.97 -9.00 4.85
CA PHE A 254 12.49 -7.66 4.56
C PHE A 254 12.89 -7.26 3.14
N ILE A 255 11.92 -6.87 2.32
CA ILE A 255 12.18 -6.29 1.01
C ILE A 255 12.11 -4.77 1.16
N ILE A 256 13.24 -4.11 0.96
CA ILE A 256 13.44 -2.66 1.15
C ILE A 256 13.89 -2.01 -0.15
N GLY A 257 13.86 -0.69 -0.21
CA GLY A 257 14.31 0.08 -1.39
C GLY A 257 13.36 1.22 -1.74
N LEU A 258 13.41 1.64 -2.98
CA LEU A 258 12.53 2.66 -3.52
C LEU A 258 11.30 2.02 -4.20
N PRO A 259 10.15 2.70 -4.26
CA PRO A 259 9.04 2.25 -5.08
C PRO A 259 9.47 2.06 -6.55
N ARG A 260 8.91 1.09 -7.25
CA ARG A 260 9.18 0.81 -8.67
C ARG A 260 10.58 0.23 -8.97
N SER A 261 11.26 -0.32 -7.99
CA SER A 261 12.56 -0.99 -8.13
C SER A 261 12.48 -2.52 -8.28
N GLY A 262 11.29 -3.09 -8.54
CA GLY A 262 11.12 -4.55 -8.69
C GLY A 262 10.75 -5.29 -7.42
N SER A 263 10.55 -4.62 -6.29
CA SER A 263 10.26 -5.22 -4.98
C SER A 263 9.08 -6.21 -4.98
N THR A 264 8.03 -5.96 -5.77
CA THR A 264 6.88 -6.87 -5.87
C THR A 264 7.23 -8.14 -6.66
N MET A 265 8.15 -8.07 -7.61
CA MET A 265 8.66 -9.25 -8.34
C MET A 265 9.47 -10.13 -7.38
N VAL A 266 10.33 -9.54 -6.58
CA VAL A 266 11.12 -10.25 -5.58
C VAL A 266 10.24 -10.95 -4.55
N GLU A 267 9.20 -10.29 -4.07
CA GLU A 267 8.22 -10.87 -3.17
C GLU A 267 7.47 -12.06 -3.81
N ALA A 268 7.07 -11.93 -5.07
CA ALA A 268 6.41 -13.00 -5.82
C ALA A 268 7.35 -14.19 -6.05
N ILE A 269 8.62 -13.96 -6.37
CA ILE A 269 9.66 -14.99 -6.50
C ILE A 269 9.83 -15.73 -5.17
N LEU A 270 10.06 -15.03 -4.07
CA LEU A 270 10.27 -15.63 -2.74
C LEU A 270 9.07 -16.48 -2.26
N SER A 271 7.86 -16.03 -2.55
CA SER A 271 6.63 -16.73 -2.13
C SER A 271 6.22 -17.87 -3.09
N SER A 272 6.94 -18.07 -4.20
CA SER A 272 6.57 -19.08 -5.21
C SER A 272 7.34 -20.40 -5.11
N GLY A 273 8.46 -20.44 -4.39
CA GLY A 273 9.31 -21.64 -4.33
C GLY A 273 9.08 -22.49 -3.09
N ASP A 274 9.14 -21.91 -1.91
CA ASP A 274 8.98 -22.60 -0.64
C ASP A 274 7.60 -22.33 -0.05
N THR A 275 6.85 -23.40 0.22
CA THR A 275 5.51 -23.31 0.83
C THR A 275 5.53 -22.83 2.28
N ASN A 276 6.71 -22.78 2.90
CA ASN A 276 6.87 -22.30 4.27
C ASN A 276 7.12 -20.79 4.39
N VAL A 277 7.20 -20.06 3.27
CA VAL A 277 7.35 -18.60 3.27
C VAL A 277 5.97 -17.95 3.19
N GLU A 278 5.63 -17.19 4.21
CA GLU A 278 4.39 -16.40 4.24
C GLU A 278 4.61 -14.99 3.71
N ASN A 279 3.74 -14.54 2.83
CA ASN A 279 3.81 -13.20 2.26
C ASN A 279 2.90 -12.25 3.06
N LEU A 280 3.49 -11.28 3.75
CA LEU A 280 2.75 -10.25 4.49
C LEU A 280 2.46 -9.00 3.66
N GLY A 281 3.13 -8.77 2.55
CA GLY A 281 2.98 -7.58 1.70
C GLY A 281 3.44 -6.29 2.39
N GLU A 282 2.80 -5.18 2.06
CA GLU A 282 3.10 -3.83 2.57
C GLU A 282 2.34 -3.56 3.87
N THR A 283 2.87 -4.02 5.01
CA THR A 283 2.17 -3.93 6.29
C THR A 283 2.38 -2.61 7.03
N SER A 284 3.51 -1.95 6.81
CA SER A 284 3.99 -0.77 7.54
C SER A 284 3.94 -0.94 9.08
N ILE A 285 4.10 -2.17 9.56
CA ILE A 285 4.02 -2.51 11.00
C ILE A 285 5.11 -1.77 11.77
N PHE A 286 6.36 -1.83 11.28
CA PHE A 286 7.51 -1.22 11.96
C PHE A 286 7.41 0.29 11.95
N ASN A 287 7.12 0.90 10.80
CA ASN A 287 6.90 2.33 10.71
C ASN A 287 5.79 2.77 11.69
N SER A 288 4.67 2.04 11.72
CA SER A 288 3.57 2.36 12.63
C SER A 288 3.97 2.24 14.11
N ALA A 289 4.73 1.21 14.48
CA ALA A 289 5.22 1.00 15.83
C ALA A 289 6.19 2.10 16.25
N VAL A 290 7.20 2.39 15.41
CA VAL A 290 8.23 3.42 15.70
C VAL A 290 7.63 4.81 15.73
N VAL A 291 6.78 5.18 14.75
CA VAL A 291 6.14 6.51 14.71
C VAL A 291 5.28 6.73 15.95
N SER A 292 4.47 5.75 16.35
CA SER A 292 3.63 5.90 17.56
C SER A 292 4.46 6.01 18.83
N THR A 293 5.55 5.24 18.95
CA THR A 293 6.47 5.32 20.08
C THR A 293 7.21 6.66 20.07
N HIS A 294 7.64 7.12 18.90
CA HIS A 294 8.33 8.39 18.77
C HIS A 294 7.44 9.59 19.08
N ASN A 295 6.16 9.54 18.74
CA ASN A 295 5.21 10.59 19.12
C ASN A 295 4.95 10.62 20.64
N GLU A 296 4.97 9.46 21.29
CA GLU A 296 4.91 9.36 22.76
C GLU A 296 6.21 9.89 23.41
N LEU A 297 7.37 9.75 22.72
CA LEU A 297 8.68 10.22 23.18
C LEU A 297 8.98 11.68 22.79
N LYS A 298 8.19 12.30 21.89
CA LYS A 298 8.36 13.72 21.50
C LYS A 298 8.18 14.69 22.67
N GLU A 299 7.44 14.28 23.69
CA GLU A 299 7.24 15.05 24.92
C GLU A 299 8.47 14.97 25.87
N LYS A 300 9.44 14.09 25.57
CA LYS A 300 10.68 13.95 26.32
C LYS A 300 11.86 14.11 25.36
N GLU A 301 12.84 14.91 25.69
CA GLU A 301 14.07 15.14 24.89
C GLU A 301 14.91 13.86 24.61
N ASN A 302 14.45 12.71 25.05
CA ASN A 302 15.16 11.43 25.00
C ASN A 302 15.04 10.76 23.63
N THR A 303 16.17 10.61 22.92
CA THR A 303 16.34 9.85 21.67
C THR A 303 16.38 8.33 21.90
N LYS A 304 16.17 7.86 23.14
CA LYS A 304 16.22 6.44 23.48
C LYS A 304 14.92 5.75 23.07
N ILE A 305 15.03 4.67 22.31
CA ILE A 305 13.91 3.81 21.91
C ILE A 305 13.75 2.71 22.94
N ASP A 306 12.55 2.61 23.51
CA ASP A 306 12.16 1.49 24.35
C ASP A 306 11.79 0.30 23.47
N LEU A 307 12.67 -0.71 23.44
CA LEU A 307 12.47 -1.91 22.62
C LEU A 307 11.30 -2.76 23.11
N ASP A 308 11.02 -2.82 24.42
CA ASP A 308 9.87 -3.55 24.95
C ASP A 308 8.55 -2.91 24.48
N LEU A 309 8.50 -1.58 24.42
CA LEU A 309 7.32 -0.87 23.94
C LEU A 309 7.10 -1.12 22.43
N ILE A 310 8.17 -1.06 21.63
CA ILE A 310 8.07 -1.38 20.18
C ILE A 310 7.71 -2.86 19.98
N ASN A 311 8.35 -3.77 20.69
CA ASN A 311 8.07 -5.20 20.64
C ASN A 311 6.58 -5.48 20.89
N ASN A 312 6.03 -4.93 21.97
CA ASN A 312 4.62 -5.10 22.33
C ASN A 312 3.68 -4.53 21.25
N LYS A 313 4.04 -3.37 20.67
CA LYS A 313 3.26 -2.79 19.56
C LYS A 313 3.34 -3.65 18.29
N VAL A 314 4.51 -4.16 17.93
CA VAL A 314 4.69 -5.05 16.77
C VAL A 314 3.91 -6.34 16.98
N LEU A 315 4.05 -7.00 18.14
CA LEU A 315 3.29 -8.20 18.49
C LEU A 315 1.79 -7.99 18.42
N LYS A 316 1.29 -6.87 18.97
CA LYS A 316 -0.14 -6.52 18.89
C LYS A 316 -0.59 -6.37 17.44
N LEU A 317 0.14 -5.61 16.62
CA LEU A 317 -0.21 -5.40 15.21
C LEU A 317 -0.18 -6.70 14.41
N MET A 318 0.77 -7.61 14.70
CA MET A 318 0.84 -8.93 14.09
C MET A 318 -0.33 -9.83 14.53
N LYS A 319 -0.69 -9.82 15.83
CA LYS A 319 -1.86 -10.56 16.36
C LYS A 319 -3.17 -10.06 15.75
N ASP A 320 -3.36 -8.75 15.68
CA ASP A 320 -4.58 -8.14 15.15
C ASP A 320 -4.79 -8.46 13.65
N ARG A 321 -3.70 -8.72 12.92
CA ARG A 321 -3.71 -9.12 11.51
C ARG A 321 -3.63 -10.64 11.28
N ASN A 322 -3.69 -11.46 12.34
CA ASN A 322 -3.54 -12.92 12.31
C ASN A 322 -2.17 -13.45 11.80
N PHE A 323 -1.13 -12.64 11.74
CA PHE A 323 0.20 -13.09 11.26
C PHE A 323 0.89 -14.05 12.23
N LEU A 324 0.59 -13.99 13.53
CA LEU A 324 1.16 -14.91 14.52
C LEU A 324 0.46 -16.29 14.59
N SER A 325 -0.66 -16.45 13.91
CA SER A 325 -1.39 -17.74 13.84
C SER A 325 -0.80 -18.72 12.84
N THR A 326 0.20 -18.29 12.07
CA THR A 326 0.78 -19.08 11.00
C THR A 326 1.78 -20.12 11.52
N LYS A 327 1.86 -21.26 10.85
CA LYS A 327 2.83 -22.31 11.15
C LYS A 327 4.25 -21.94 10.71
N SER A 328 4.38 -20.95 9.84
CA SER A 328 5.66 -20.54 9.29
C SER A 328 6.42 -19.63 10.25
N LYS A 329 7.71 -19.90 10.41
CA LYS A 329 8.65 -19.00 11.07
C LYS A 329 9.31 -18.01 10.10
N ILE A 330 9.11 -18.21 8.79
CA ILE A 330 9.69 -17.41 7.71
C ILE A 330 8.57 -16.63 7.03
N PHE A 331 8.74 -15.33 6.95
CA PHE A 331 7.79 -14.48 6.23
C PHE A 331 8.53 -13.38 5.45
N THR A 332 7.91 -12.89 4.38
CA THR A 332 8.34 -11.67 3.70
C THR A 332 7.53 -10.48 4.20
N GLU A 333 8.16 -9.34 4.33
CA GLU A 333 7.54 -8.06 4.63
C GLU A 333 8.13 -6.99 3.71
N LYS A 334 7.29 -6.27 2.97
CA LYS A 334 7.70 -5.40 1.87
C LYS A 334 7.27 -3.94 2.08
N SER A 335 7.41 -3.42 3.29
CA SER A 335 7.32 -1.98 3.52
C SER A 335 8.67 -1.37 3.19
N LEU A 336 8.75 -0.73 2.04
CA LEU A 336 10.02 -0.30 1.44
C LEU A 336 10.78 0.67 2.34
N GLU A 337 10.07 1.47 3.13
CA GLU A 337 10.61 2.41 4.11
C GLU A 337 11.32 1.76 5.30
N ASN A 338 11.28 0.44 5.44
CA ASN A 338 11.98 -0.27 6.51
C ASN A 338 13.50 -0.09 6.48
N PHE A 339 14.07 0.43 5.40
CA PHE A 339 15.48 0.79 5.38
C PHE A 339 15.84 1.87 6.43
N PHE A 340 14.90 2.69 6.88
CA PHE A 340 15.12 3.62 8.00
C PHE A 340 15.25 2.92 9.37
N TYR A 341 14.76 1.68 9.48
CA TYR A 341 14.57 0.98 10.75
C TYR A 341 15.40 -0.30 10.88
N ILE A 342 16.42 -0.51 10.05
CA ILE A 342 17.24 -1.73 10.02
C ILE A 342 17.79 -2.06 11.41
N ASP A 343 18.35 -1.07 12.14
CA ASP A 343 18.85 -1.28 13.51
C ASP A 343 17.75 -1.75 14.47
N VAL A 344 16.59 -1.12 14.43
CA VAL A 344 15.42 -1.49 15.26
C VAL A 344 14.95 -2.90 14.93
N ILE A 345 14.85 -3.21 13.63
CA ILE A 345 14.39 -4.52 13.16
C ILE A 345 15.37 -5.62 13.60
N LEU A 346 16.67 -5.40 13.46
CA LEU A 346 17.69 -6.38 13.87
C LEU A 346 17.72 -6.62 15.38
N LYS A 347 17.34 -5.64 16.20
CA LYS A 347 17.17 -5.81 17.64
C LYS A 347 15.97 -6.70 17.98
N LEU A 348 14.87 -6.57 17.25
CA LEU A 348 13.66 -7.37 17.45
C LEU A 348 13.74 -8.74 16.77
N PHE A 349 14.39 -8.82 15.63
CA PHE A 349 14.56 -10.02 14.81
C PHE A 349 16.04 -10.24 14.46
N PRO A 350 16.86 -10.80 15.36
CA PRO A 350 18.30 -10.95 15.12
C PRO A 350 18.65 -11.78 13.87
N LYS A 351 17.70 -12.62 13.42
CA LYS A 351 17.84 -13.47 12.22
C LYS A 351 17.29 -12.83 10.96
N ALA A 352 16.77 -11.59 11.03
CA ALA A 352 16.26 -10.90 9.87
C ALA A 352 17.30 -10.76 8.76
N LYS A 353 16.83 -10.83 7.51
CA LYS A 353 17.59 -10.56 6.30
C LYS A 353 16.86 -9.49 5.49
N PHE A 354 17.63 -8.70 4.75
CA PHE A 354 17.10 -7.61 3.94
C PHE A 354 17.50 -7.79 2.48
N ILE A 355 16.54 -7.67 1.58
CA ILE A 355 16.78 -7.60 0.14
C ILE A 355 16.51 -6.16 -0.28
N ASN A 356 17.57 -5.43 -0.57
CA ASN A 356 17.50 -4.06 -1.04
C ASN A 356 17.35 -4.06 -2.57
N THR A 357 16.15 -3.78 -3.05
CA THR A 357 15.87 -3.72 -4.49
C THR A 357 16.17 -2.33 -5.03
N TYR A 358 16.97 -2.27 -6.09
CA TYR A 358 17.30 -1.01 -6.77
C TYR A 358 17.31 -1.18 -8.29
N ARG A 359 17.39 -0.08 -8.99
CA ARG A 359 17.54 0.03 -10.44
C ARG A 359 18.30 1.34 -10.74
N ASN A 360 18.57 1.61 -12.03
CA ASN A 360 19.08 2.93 -12.39
C ASN A 360 18.27 4.03 -11.69
N ILE A 361 18.97 4.88 -10.95
CA ILE A 361 18.33 5.84 -10.02
C ILE A 361 17.56 6.92 -10.76
N GLU A 362 18.08 7.44 -11.87
CA GLU A 362 17.40 8.46 -12.68
C GLU A 362 16.09 7.91 -13.26
N ASP A 363 16.14 6.69 -13.78
CA ASP A 363 14.95 5.98 -14.25
C ASP A 363 13.95 5.75 -13.15
N ASN A 364 14.43 5.47 -11.94
CA ASN A 364 13.56 5.23 -10.79
C ASN A 364 12.80 6.49 -10.37
N VAL A 365 13.44 7.67 -10.41
CA VAL A 365 12.80 8.97 -10.16
C VAL A 365 11.56 9.14 -11.05
N PHE A 366 11.70 8.93 -12.36
CA PHE A 366 10.56 9.03 -13.27
C PHE A 366 9.57 7.88 -13.13
N ALA A 367 10.04 6.67 -12.87
CA ALA A 367 9.16 5.54 -12.59
C ALA A 367 8.25 5.78 -11.38
N ILE A 368 8.72 6.53 -10.37
CA ILE A 368 7.94 6.98 -9.22
C ILE A 368 7.00 8.12 -9.63
N PHE A 369 7.53 9.17 -10.28
CA PHE A 369 6.77 10.37 -10.63
C PHE A 369 5.62 10.09 -11.60
N GLN A 370 5.73 9.07 -12.44
CA GLN A 370 4.66 8.62 -13.34
C GLN A 370 3.51 7.88 -12.63
N GLN A 371 3.56 7.70 -11.30
CA GLN A 371 2.54 6.96 -10.55
C GLN A 371 1.78 7.85 -9.58
N ALA A 372 0.47 7.66 -9.50
CA ALA A 372 -0.38 8.28 -8.50
C ALA A 372 -0.25 7.57 -7.13
N LEU A 373 0.89 7.70 -6.47
CA LEU A 373 1.15 7.07 -5.16
C LEU A 373 0.54 7.91 -4.03
N THR A 374 -0.77 7.93 -3.93
CA THR A 374 -1.56 8.84 -3.07
C THR A 374 -1.26 8.75 -1.57
N LYS A 375 -0.57 7.71 -1.12
CA LYS A 375 -0.21 7.49 0.29
C LYS A 375 1.17 8.03 0.65
N LEU A 376 2.01 8.36 -0.34
CA LEU A 376 3.41 8.75 -0.17
C LEU A 376 3.58 10.24 -0.48
N SER A 377 3.54 11.09 0.54
CA SER A 377 3.57 12.55 0.39
C SER A 377 4.79 13.09 -0.37
N TRP A 378 5.93 12.40 -0.27
CA TRP A 378 7.17 12.81 -0.92
C TRP A 378 7.22 12.52 -2.43
N THR A 379 6.24 11.77 -2.98
CA THR A 379 6.21 11.43 -4.42
C THR A 379 5.53 12.49 -5.30
N HIS A 380 5.06 13.59 -4.70
CA HIS A 380 4.21 14.55 -5.41
C HIS A 380 4.97 15.76 -5.98
N SER A 381 6.29 15.78 -5.95
CA SER A 381 7.13 16.65 -6.77
C SER A 381 8.47 15.98 -7.05
N ILE A 382 9.11 16.37 -8.15
CA ILE A 382 10.45 15.87 -8.50
C ILE A 382 11.46 16.21 -7.42
N GLU A 383 11.42 17.44 -6.91
CA GLU A 383 12.32 17.92 -5.86
C GLU A 383 12.21 17.08 -4.59
N ASN A 384 11.00 16.71 -4.20
CA ASN A 384 10.76 15.87 -3.04
C ASN A 384 11.22 14.42 -3.27
N ILE A 385 11.02 13.90 -4.48
CA ILE A 385 11.52 12.57 -4.87
C ILE A 385 13.05 12.57 -4.81
N LEU A 386 13.71 13.56 -5.41
CA LEU A 386 15.17 13.66 -5.42
C LEU A 386 15.74 13.71 -4.00
N LYS A 387 15.14 14.51 -3.11
CA LYS A 387 15.58 14.59 -1.70
C LYS A 387 15.39 13.26 -0.96
N TYR A 388 14.28 12.56 -1.20
CA TYR A 388 14.04 11.25 -0.58
C TYR A 388 15.02 10.19 -1.10
N VAL A 389 15.30 10.21 -2.41
CA VAL A 389 16.28 9.32 -3.06
C VAL A 389 17.68 9.57 -2.51
N ASP A 390 18.09 10.83 -2.36
CA ASP A 390 19.40 11.17 -1.78
C ASP A 390 19.54 10.66 -0.34
N ASN A 391 18.52 10.85 0.50
CA ASN A 391 18.46 10.26 1.83
C ASN A 391 18.58 8.73 1.79
N TYR A 392 17.85 8.07 0.88
CA TYR A 392 17.88 6.62 0.72
C TYR A 392 19.30 6.13 0.36
N LEU A 393 19.97 6.77 -0.58
CA LEU A 393 21.31 6.38 -1.02
C LEU A 393 22.34 6.49 0.13
N ASN A 394 22.31 7.60 0.88
CA ASN A 394 23.18 7.81 2.02
C ASN A 394 22.93 6.80 3.16
N ILE A 395 21.66 6.48 3.43
CA ILE A 395 21.28 5.53 4.48
C ILE A 395 21.67 4.11 4.08
N MET A 396 21.45 3.74 2.83
CA MET A 396 21.81 2.40 2.35
C MET A 396 23.33 2.20 2.30
N ASP A 397 24.11 3.21 1.89
CA ASP A 397 25.57 3.15 1.96
C ASP A 397 26.07 2.88 3.39
N TYR A 398 25.48 3.56 4.38
CA TYR A 398 25.78 3.32 5.79
C TYR A 398 25.45 1.88 6.23
N PHE A 399 24.24 1.38 5.93
CA PHE A 399 23.83 0.06 6.41
C PHE A 399 24.49 -1.08 5.65
N LEU A 400 24.80 -0.93 4.39
CA LEU A 400 25.58 -1.91 3.61
C LEU A 400 26.97 -2.12 4.20
N LYS A 401 27.61 -1.04 4.64
CA LYS A 401 28.91 -1.11 5.35
C LYS A 401 28.79 -1.72 6.73
N LYS A 402 27.72 -1.38 7.47
CA LYS A 402 27.50 -1.85 8.85
C LYS A 402 27.06 -3.32 8.92
N TYR A 403 26.26 -3.77 7.96
CA TYR A 403 25.65 -5.12 7.96
C TYR A 403 25.79 -5.86 6.63
N PRO A 404 27.02 -6.07 6.11
CA PRO A 404 27.25 -6.63 4.77
C PRO A 404 26.65 -8.04 4.60
N ASN A 405 26.57 -8.83 5.68
CA ASN A 405 26.03 -10.20 5.65
C ASN A 405 24.50 -10.27 5.91
N LYS A 406 23.86 -9.14 6.20
CA LYS A 406 22.40 -9.06 6.47
C LYS A 406 21.61 -8.43 5.34
N ILE A 407 22.29 -7.72 4.43
CA ILE A 407 21.66 -6.97 3.33
C ILE A 407 22.20 -7.49 2.01
N PHE A 408 21.31 -7.94 1.14
CA PHE A 408 21.60 -8.30 -0.24
C PHE A 408 21.09 -7.22 -1.17
N SER A 409 21.97 -6.57 -1.92
CA SER A 409 21.58 -5.58 -2.94
C SER A 409 21.27 -6.27 -4.25
N LEU A 410 20.06 -6.05 -4.73
CA LEU A 410 19.49 -6.69 -5.91
C LEU A 410 19.19 -5.66 -6.99
N ASP A 411 19.91 -5.73 -8.08
CA ASP A 411 19.62 -4.93 -9.27
C ASP A 411 18.44 -5.52 -10.05
N LEU A 412 17.45 -4.71 -10.35
CA LEU A 412 16.29 -5.08 -11.17
C LEU A 412 16.74 -5.48 -12.60
N GLU A 413 17.76 -4.83 -13.13
CA GLU A 413 18.29 -5.15 -14.46
C GLU A 413 18.91 -6.54 -14.48
N GLU A 414 19.76 -6.86 -13.49
CA GLU A 414 20.33 -8.21 -13.34
C GLU A 414 19.23 -9.26 -13.19
N LEU A 415 18.21 -8.99 -12.37
CA LEU A 415 17.08 -9.90 -12.19
C LEU A 415 16.30 -10.14 -13.49
N THR A 416 16.13 -9.12 -14.31
CA THR A 416 15.35 -9.24 -15.55
C THR A 416 16.15 -9.83 -16.72
N ASN A 417 17.47 -9.66 -16.73
CA ASN A 417 18.35 -10.22 -17.74
C ASN A 417 18.74 -11.68 -17.43
N ASN A 418 18.96 -12.01 -16.16
CA ASN A 418 19.40 -13.32 -15.69
C ASN A 418 18.48 -13.83 -14.55
N PRO A 419 17.18 -14.07 -14.80
CA PRO A 419 16.20 -14.32 -13.75
C PRO A 419 16.48 -15.59 -12.96
N GLU A 420 16.94 -16.66 -13.59
CA GLU A 420 17.24 -17.93 -12.93
C GLU A 420 18.43 -17.79 -11.97
N GLU A 421 19.56 -17.30 -12.48
CA GLU A 421 20.78 -17.14 -11.68
C GLU A 421 20.54 -16.18 -10.51
N THR A 422 19.90 -15.05 -10.78
CA THR A 422 19.63 -14.02 -9.77
C THR A 422 18.64 -14.53 -8.72
N SER A 423 17.60 -15.27 -9.11
CA SER A 423 16.69 -15.88 -8.13
C SER A 423 17.38 -16.95 -7.28
N LYS A 424 18.33 -17.73 -7.82
CA LYS A 424 19.17 -18.66 -7.03
C LYS A 424 19.99 -17.91 -5.98
N LYS A 425 20.59 -16.77 -6.32
CA LYS A 425 21.31 -15.89 -5.35
C LYS A 425 20.38 -15.39 -4.24
N ILE A 426 19.16 -14.93 -4.58
CA ILE A 426 18.13 -14.50 -3.62
C ILE A 426 17.80 -15.64 -2.64
N TYR A 427 17.57 -16.86 -3.14
CA TYR A 427 17.20 -18.00 -2.34
C TYR A 427 18.35 -18.46 -1.44
N SER A 428 19.58 -18.52 -1.96
CA SER A 428 20.77 -18.82 -1.18
C SER A 428 20.97 -17.81 -0.05
N PHE A 429 20.92 -16.52 -0.36
CA PHE A 429 21.00 -15.48 0.67
C PHE A 429 19.90 -15.62 1.73
N SER A 430 18.70 -15.97 1.31
CA SER A 430 17.54 -16.09 2.20
C SER A 430 17.51 -17.40 3.00
N ASN A 431 18.47 -18.32 2.78
CA ASN A 431 18.49 -19.69 3.33
C ASN A 431 17.23 -20.50 2.96
N LEU A 432 16.76 -20.31 1.73
CA LEU A 432 15.61 -21.00 1.16
C LEU A 432 16.05 -22.01 0.11
N LYS A 433 15.23 -23.06 -0.09
CA LYS A 433 15.46 -24.03 -1.14
C LYS A 433 14.87 -23.55 -2.46
N TRP A 434 15.73 -23.31 -3.44
CA TRP A 434 15.32 -22.89 -4.77
C TRP A 434 14.70 -24.06 -5.57
N ASN A 435 13.74 -23.75 -6.42
CA ASN A 435 13.22 -24.63 -7.47
C ASN A 435 12.75 -23.80 -8.67
N GLU A 436 12.59 -24.42 -9.83
CA GLU A 436 12.27 -23.73 -11.08
C GLU A 436 10.91 -23.01 -11.07
N ARG A 437 9.96 -23.45 -10.23
CA ARG A 437 8.62 -22.86 -10.14
C ARG A 437 8.64 -21.40 -9.69
N VAL A 438 9.74 -20.94 -9.08
CA VAL A 438 9.87 -19.54 -8.63
C VAL A 438 9.79 -18.54 -9.78
N LEU A 439 10.14 -18.96 -11.00
CA LEU A 439 10.09 -18.12 -12.20
C LEU A 439 8.68 -18.10 -12.84
N ASP A 440 7.83 -19.05 -12.47
CA ASP A 440 6.45 -19.16 -12.94
C ASP A 440 5.43 -18.39 -12.07
N PHE A 441 5.89 -17.47 -11.22
CA PHE A 441 5.02 -16.69 -10.32
C PHE A 441 3.87 -15.99 -11.07
N HIS A 442 4.08 -15.60 -12.33
CA HIS A 442 3.07 -14.95 -13.17
C HIS A 442 1.87 -15.86 -13.50
N LYS A 443 2.06 -17.20 -13.43
CA LYS A 443 1.00 -18.21 -13.64
C LYS A 443 0.16 -18.47 -12.39
N ARG A 444 0.59 -17.99 -11.22
CA ARG A 444 -0.08 -18.25 -9.94
C ARG A 444 -1.36 -17.42 -9.82
N LYS A 445 -2.50 -18.11 -9.62
CA LYS A 445 -3.82 -17.51 -9.42
C LYS A 445 -4.13 -17.17 -7.96
N ASP A 446 -3.35 -17.72 -7.02
CA ASP A 446 -3.50 -17.50 -5.58
C ASP A 446 -2.77 -16.26 -5.06
N LEU A 447 -1.91 -15.64 -5.87
CA LEU A 447 -1.24 -14.39 -5.50
C LEU A 447 -2.19 -13.22 -5.54
N ILE A 448 -2.39 -12.59 -4.38
CA ILE A 448 -3.11 -11.34 -4.25
C ILE A 448 -2.10 -10.20 -4.29
N ILE A 449 -2.20 -9.31 -5.29
CA ILE A 449 -1.24 -8.24 -5.50
C ILE A 449 -1.97 -6.91 -5.61
N SER A 450 -2.00 -6.15 -4.52
CA SER A 450 -2.67 -4.84 -4.44
C SER A 450 -1.71 -3.66 -4.61
N THR A 451 -0.65 -3.82 -5.43
CA THR A 451 0.37 -2.78 -5.65
C THR A 451 0.26 -2.15 -7.04
N ALA A 452 0.94 -1.03 -7.25
CA ALA A 452 1.04 -0.38 -8.56
C ALA A 452 1.69 -1.27 -9.64
N SER A 453 2.37 -2.35 -9.25
CA SER A 453 3.04 -3.31 -10.14
C SER A 453 2.20 -4.56 -10.44
N ASN A 454 0.96 -4.64 -9.97
CA ASN A 454 0.07 -5.80 -10.10
C ASN A 454 0.08 -6.40 -11.53
N ILE A 455 -0.19 -5.58 -12.54
CA ILE A 455 -0.30 -6.04 -13.94
C ILE A 455 1.05 -6.52 -14.50
N GLN A 456 2.15 -5.89 -14.07
CA GLN A 456 3.48 -6.25 -14.54
C GLN A 456 3.87 -7.66 -14.10
N ILE A 457 3.48 -8.06 -12.90
CA ILE A 457 3.79 -9.37 -12.32
C ILE A 457 2.96 -10.50 -12.92
N ARG A 458 1.84 -10.17 -13.57
CA ARG A 458 0.99 -11.17 -14.29
C ARG A 458 1.51 -11.51 -15.68
N ARG A 459 2.69 -11.02 -16.04
CA ARG A 459 3.36 -11.31 -17.33
C ARG A 459 4.69 -11.97 -17.05
N ASN A 460 5.23 -12.64 -18.07
CA ASN A 460 6.61 -13.11 -18.04
C ASN A 460 7.56 -11.97 -17.71
N ILE A 461 8.68 -12.29 -17.08
CA ILE A 461 9.73 -11.32 -16.79
C ILE A 461 10.16 -10.66 -18.12
N GLN A 462 10.00 -9.34 -18.17
CA GLN A 462 10.38 -8.53 -19.32
C GLN A 462 11.77 -7.94 -19.05
N LYS A 463 12.66 -7.97 -20.03
CA LYS A 463 13.96 -7.32 -19.93
C LYS A 463 13.82 -5.85 -19.60
N TYR A 464 14.77 -5.35 -18.82
CA TYR A 464 14.83 -3.94 -18.48
C TYR A 464 15.00 -3.10 -19.76
N ASP A 465 14.23 -2.02 -19.86
CA ASP A 465 14.24 -1.12 -20.99
C ASP A 465 14.85 0.23 -20.58
N HIS A 466 16.12 0.43 -20.91
CA HIS A 466 16.87 1.66 -20.65
C HIS A 466 16.36 2.84 -21.47
N GLU A 467 15.87 2.59 -22.71
CA GLU A 467 15.44 3.64 -23.61
C GLU A 467 14.16 4.34 -23.14
N LYS A 468 13.37 3.64 -22.35
CA LYS A 468 12.08 4.14 -21.85
C LYS A 468 12.19 5.47 -21.11
N TYR A 469 13.27 5.69 -20.36
CA TYR A 469 13.44 6.89 -19.52
C TYR A 469 14.47 7.88 -20.08
N ARG A 470 15.15 7.52 -21.18
CA ARG A 470 16.14 8.38 -21.85
C ARG A 470 15.63 9.81 -22.13
N PRO A 471 14.36 10.01 -22.62
CA PRO A 471 13.84 11.35 -22.89
C PRO A 471 13.75 12.28 -21.68
N TYR A 472 13.79 11.71 -20.46
CA TYR A 472 13.65 12.47 -19.24
C TYR A 472 14.98 12.84 -18.57
N LYS A 473 16.10 12.27 -18.99
CA LYS A 473 17.42 12.53 -18.42
C LYS A 473 17.78 14.02 -18.47
N GLU A 474 17.51 14.67 -19.59
CA GLU A 474 17.75 16.11 -19.75
C GLU A 474 17.00 16.96 -18.71
N PHE A 475 15.81 16.51 -18.33
CA PHE A 475 15.01 17.22 -17.32
C PHE A 475 15.66 17.15 -15.91
N LEU A 476 16.46 16.15 -15.62
CA LEU A 476 17.16 15.99 -14.33
C LEU A 476 18.47 16.80 -14.27
N LYS A 477 19.10 17.12 -15.39
CA LYS A 477 20.40 17.81 -15.43
C LYS A 477 20.43 19.11 -14.63
N LYS A 478 19.32 19.85 -14.58
CA LYS A 478 19.21 21.09 -13.79
C LYS A 478 19.42 20.88 -12.27
N PHE A 479 19.32 19.63 -11.79
CA PHE A 479 19.50 19.29 -10.39
C PHE A 479 20.89 18.68 -10.08
N SER A 480 21.73 18.44 -11.10
CA SER A 480 23.05 17.79 -10.94
C SER A 480 23.99 18.56 -10.01
N HIS A 481 23.86 19.89 -9.94
CA HIS A 481 24.63 20.73 -9.02
C HIS A 481 24.33 20.40 -7.53
N LYS A 482 23.16 19.86 -7.24
CA LYS A 482 22.74 19.53 -5.87
C LYS A 482 22.85 18.04 -5.55
N TYR A 483 22.68 17.17 -6.55
CA TYR A 483 22.65 15.71 -6.39
C TYR A 483 23.71 15.09 -7.30
N THR A 484 24.86 14.74 -6.71
CA THR A 484 26.05 14.28 -7.44
C THR A 484 25.88 12.92 -8.11
N TRP A 485 24.80 12.18 -7.80
CA TRP A 485 24.46 10.91 -8.42
C TRP A 485 23.68 11.08 -9.75
N ILE A 486 23.24 12.30 -10.09
CA ILE A 486 22.66 12.60 -11.40
C ILE A 486 23.80 12.73 -12.43
N ASN A 487 23.67 12.10 -13.58
CA ASN A 487 24.68 11.99 -14.65
C ASN A 487 25.97 11.26 -14.22
N LYS A 488 25.92 10.38 -13.24
CA LYS A 488 26.93 9.34 -13.05
C LYS A 488 26.58 8.20 -14.01
N ASP A 489 27.34 8.05 -15.09
CA ASP A 489 27.25 6.93 -16.04
C ASP A 489 27.54 5.60 -15.34
#